data_cbc2e2ae9b197e6ae57fe5582f97f72f
#
_entry.id   cbc2e2ae9b197e6ae57fe5582f97f72f
#
_cell.length_a   1.000
_cell.length_b   1.000
_cell.length_c   1.000
_cell.angle_alpha   90.00
_cell.angle_beta   90.00
_cell.angle_gamma   90.00
#
_symmetry.space_group_name_H-M   'P 1'
#
loop_
_entity.id
_entity.type
_entity.pdbx_description
1 polymer ?
#
loop_
_entity_poly.entity_id
_entity_poly.type
_entity_poly.pdbx_seq_one_letter_code
_entity_poly.pdbx_strand_id
1 'polypeptide(L)'
;MNRRRFLGQSFSSLLASRLTAKDSELNCDVLVIGGGVGGFAAALAACRNGMRVILTEETDWIGGQLTAQAVPPDEHPWIEQFGSTRSYRDYRTAVRDYYRYRYPLIEQARSKPDLNPGNGSVSRLTHEFRVSVSVLEGMLAPYKGNGQLTVFLGHKPESATIDHDRVRSITVTGLGGTKQVITAQYFIDATELGDLLPLTGSEFITGAEAQSQTGEMHAATAPQPANSQSFTFCFAMDFMKGEDHTIERPRDYQFWRDYVPKLNPPWTGPLLSWAACDPKTLRLRKSYFAPNPEPSANAPGLNLWLYRRIADRTNFAPGIYRSDITLVNWPQNDYWLGDPVTADPARRRELLEGAKQLSLSLLYWMQTDAPRPDGGHGWKGLRLRKDIVGTEDGLAKSAYIRESRRIQAEFTVLEQHVGTEMRTAVLKKSRDEISAETFADSVGIGCYRIDLHPSASGSNYIDISSLPFQIPLGALLPKRVENLIPACKNIGTTHITNGCYRLHPVEWNIGEAAGSLAAYAIQQKTMPRAIRNSKPLLENFQRQLMEAGVELAWPRLHPV
;
A
#
# COMPACT_ATOMS: atom_id res chain seq x y z
N MET A 1 -47.79 -7.42 56.43
CA MET A 1 -48.97 -7.99 55.79
C MET A 1 -48.65 -8.23 54.33
N ASN A 2 -48.26 -9.41 53.96
CA ASN A 2 -48.96 -10.52 53.28
C ASN A 2 -49.76 -10.04 52.03
N ARG A 3 -49.45 -10.48 50.82
CA ARG A 3 -49.60 -11.76 50.11
C ARG A 3 -49.19 -11.56 48.64
N ARG A 4 -48.28 -12.29 48.04
CA ARG A 4 -48.31 -13.64 47.39
C ARG A 4 -49.36 -13.80 46.28
N ARG A 5 -48.78 -14.19 45.10
CA ARG A 5 -49.24 -15.12 44.03
C ARG A 5 -50.18 -14.55 42.95
N PHE A 6 -49.74 -14.58 41.67
CA PHE A 6 -50.25 -15.59 40.72
C PHE A 6 -49.26 -15.79 39.55
N LEU A 7 -48.98 -17.05 39.29
CA LEU A 7 -48.29 -17.58 38.10
C LEU A 7 -49.28 -17.61 36.92
N GLY A 8 -48.87 -17.18 35.76
CA GLY A 8 -49.56 -17.44 34.51
C GLY A 8 -48.52 -17.67 33.42
N GLN A 9 -48.24 -18.95 33.10
CA GLN A 9 -47.48 -19.37 31.94
C GLN A 9 -48.25 -19.03 30.68
N SER A 10 -47.62 -18.30 29.76
CA SER A 10 -48.03 -18.31 28.34
C SER A 10 -46.77 -18.53 27.52
N PHE A 11 -46.58 -19.72 27.04
CA PHE A 11 -45.67 -20.07 25.97
C PHE A 11 -46.14 -19.41 24.72
N SER A 12 -45.52 -18.32 24.31
CA SER A 12 -45.63 -17.76 22.97
C SER A 12 -44.41 -18.22 22.19
N SER A 13 -44.64 -19.16 21.30
CA SER A 13 -43.70 -19.59 20.25
C SER A 13 -43.34 -18.37 19.39
N LEU A 14 -42.19 -17.75 19.62
CA LEU A 14 -41.57 -16.88 18.64
C LEU A 14 -41.09 -17.74 17.47
N LEU A 15 -41.89 -17.79 16.43
CA LEU A 15 -41.39 -18.11 15.09
C LEU A 15 -40.29 -17.08 14.78
N ALA A 16 -39.04 -17.50 14.86
CA ALA A 16 -37.94 -16.78 14.24
C ALA A 16 -38.17 -16.86 12.71
N SER A 17 -38.87 -15.88 12.17
CA SER A 17 -38.83 -15.63 10.74
C SER A 17 -37.36 -15.36 10.37
N ARG A 18 -36.70 -16.34 9.76
CA ARG A 18 -35.51 -16.11 8.98
C ARG A 18 -35.92 -15.11 7.88
N LEU A 19 -35.69 -13.84 8.14
CA LEU A 19 -35.57 -12.84 7.10
C LEU A 19 -34.38 -13.31 6.25
N THR A 20 -34.68 -13.97 5.14
CA THR A 20 -33.74 -14.08 4.03
C THR A 20 -33.40 -12.63 3.67
N ALA A 21 -32.18 -12.20 3.97
CA ALA A 21 -31.69 -10.91 3.49
C ALA A 21 -31.86 -10.93 1.98
N LYS A 22 -32.82 -10.15 1.48
CA LYS A 22 -33.02 -9.94 0.07
C LYS A 22 -31.73 -9.30 -0.43
N ASP A 23 -31.07 -9.91 -1.43
CA ASP A 23 -29.92 -9.29 -2.09
C ASP A 23 -30.35 -7.86 -2.46
N SER A 24 -29.76 -6.86 -1.79
CA SER A 24 -30.09 -5.47 -2.07
C SER A 24 -29.30 -5.04 -3.29
N GLU A 25 -29.98 -4.72 -4.36
CA GLU A 25 -29.36 -4.09 -5.54
C GLU A 25 -29.10 -2.61 -5.23
N LEU A 26 -27.83 -2.21 -5.29
CA LEU A 26 -27.38 -0.85 -5.07
C LEU A 26 -26.92 -0.25 -6.40
N ASN A 27 -27.08 1.07 -6.54
CA ASN A 27 -26.68 1.79 -7.74
C ASN A 27 -25.85 3.03 -7.39
N CYS A 28 -24.77 3.25 -8.15
CA CYS A 28 -23.95 4.45 -8.07
C CYS A 28 -23.42 4.86 -9.46
N ASP A 29 -22.76 5.98 -9.55
CA ASP A 29 -22.12 6.42 -10.79
C ASP A 29 -20.75 5.74 -10.94
N VAL A 30 -19.99 5.65 -9.84
CA VAL A 30 -18.67 5.04 -9.78
C VAL A 30 -18.60 4.08 -8.59
N LEU A 31 -18.27 2.82 -8.85
CA LEU A 31 -17.97 1.82 -7.83
C LEU A 31 -16.47 1.63 -7.70
N VAL A 32 -15.92 1.88 -6.52
CA VAL A 32 -14.50 1.66 -6.21
C VAL A 32 -14.39 0.42 -5.32
N ILE A 33 -13.70 -0.60 -5.81
CA ILE A 33 -13.43 -1.84 -5.08
C ILE A 33 -11.98 -1.83 -4.59
N GLY A 34 -11.82 -1.87 -3.25
CA GLY A 34 -10.56 -1.67 -2.54
C GLY A 34 -10.39 -0.24 -2.05
N GLY A 35 -10.31 -0.09 -0.74
CA GLY A 35 -10.13 1.21 -0.06
C GLY A 35 -8.68 1.52 0.26
N GLY A 36 -7.71 0.92 -0.45
CA GLY A 36 -6.29 1.23 -0.36
C GLY A 36 -5.97 2.67 -0.75
N VAL A 37 -4.69 3.02 -0.86
CA VAL A 37 -4.25 4.39 -1.18
C VAL A 37 -4.88 4.90 -2.48
N GLY A 38 -4.79 4.10 -3.54
CA GLY A 38 -5.35 4.46 -4.84
C GLY A 38 -6.88 4.50 -4.84
N GLY A 39 -7.54 3.53 -4.16
CA GLY A 39 -9.00 3.49 -4.06
C GLY A 39 -9.57 4.65 -3.25
N PHE A 40 -8.92 5.02 -2.16
CA PHE A 40 -9.26 6.22 -1.41
C PHE A 40 -9.18 7.48 -2.29
N ALA A 41 -8.05 7.65 -2.99
CA ALA A 41 -7.84 8.81 -3.85
C ALA A 41 -8.84 8.86 -5.02
N ALA A 42 -9.17 7.69 -5.59
CA ALA A 42 -10.17 7.57 -6.65
C ALA A 42 -11.58 7.96 -6.17
N ALA A 43 -11.99 7.44 -5.01
CA ALA A 43 -13.29 7.78 -4.43
C ALA A 43 -13.39 9.28 -4.11
N LEU A 44 -12.35 9.86 -3.50
CA LEU A 44 -12.27 11.28 -3.20
C LEU A 44 -12.36 12.14 -4.47
N ALA A 45 -11.62 11.77 -5.53
CA ALA A 45 -11.62 12.49 -6.80
C ALA A 45 -12.97 12.40 -7.52
N ALA A 46 -13.59 11.21 -7.56
CA ALA A 46 -14.91 11.04 -8.15
C ALA A 46 -15.98 11.85 -7.40
N CYS A 47 -15.95 11.85 -6.07
CA CYS A 47 -16.84 12.68 -5.25
C CYS A 47 -16.64 14.18 -5.50
N ARG A 48 -15.39 14.67 -5.56
CA ARG A 48 -15.08 16.08 -5.88
C ARG A 48 -15.63 16.51 -7.24
N ASN A 49 -15.73 15.58 -8.17
CA ASN A 49 -16.29 15.81 -9.50
C ASN A 49 -17.82 15.55 -9.58
N GLY A 50 -18.50 15.44 -8.45
CA GLY A 50 -19.97 15.38 -8.36
C GLY A 50 -20.59 13.99 -8.52
N MET A 51 -19.80 12.92 -8.55
CA MET A 51 -20.30 11.54 -8.74
C MET A 51 -20.83 10.95 -7.43
N ARG A 52 -21.89 10.13 -7.52
CA ARG A 52 -22.30 9.23 -6.43
C ARG A 52 -21.39 8.02 -6.42
N VAL A 53 -20.73 7.80 -5.29
CA VAL A 53 -19.67 6.79 -5.17
C VAL A 53 -20.04 5.74 -4.11
N ILE A 54 -19.77 4.48 -4.42
CA ILE A 54 -19.67 3.42 -3.42
C ILE A 54 -18.21 2.99 -3.37
N LEU A 55 -17.63 2.97 -2.17
CA LEU A 55 -16.27 2.48 -1.89
C LEU A 55 -16.37 1.23 -1.02
N THR A 56 -15.69 0.15 -1.38
CA THR A 56 -15.56 -1.04 -0.54
C THR A 56 -14.12 -1.22 -0.06
N GLU A 57 -13.96 -1.78 1.13
CA GLU A 57 -12.66 -2.12 1.69
C GLU A 57 -12.75 -3.47 2.41
N GLU A 58 -11.76 -4.35 2.20
CA GLU A 58 -11.73 -5.70 2.78
C GLU A 58 -11.52 -5.68 4.30
N THR A 59 -10.77 -4.70 4.80
CA THR A 59 -10.51 -4.50 6.24
C THR A 59 -11.52 -3.51 6.84
N ASP A 60 -11.37 -3.24 8.14
CA ASP A 60 -12.11 -2.19 8.84
C ASP A 60 -11.41 -0.81 8.81
N TRP A 61 -10.30 -0.66 8.05
CA TRP A 61 -9.54 0.57 7.86
C TRP A 61 -9.32 0.89 6.39
N ILE A 62 -9.77 2.05 5.94
CA ILE A 62 -9.40 2.61 4.63
C ILE A 62 -7.95 3.10 4.65
N GLY A 63 -7.30 3.16 3.48
CA GLY A 63 -5.97 3.75 3.29
C GLY A 63 -4.85 2.73 3.01
N GLY A 64 -5.14 1.43 3.02
CA GLY A 64 -4.21 0.36 2.61
C GLY A 64 -2.82 0.47 3.20
N GLN A 65 -1.81 0.80 2.38
CA GLN A 65 -0.42 0.95 2.81
C GLN A 65 -0.27 1.92 4.00
N LEU A 66 -0.98 3.04 3.99
CA LEU A 66 -0.93 4.06 5.05
C LEU A 66 -1.58 3.62 6.38
N THR A 67 -2.35 2.55 6.39
CA THR A 67 -3.20 2.14 7.52
C THR A 67 -3.19 0.65 7.78
N ALA A 68 -4.01 -0.13 7.06
CA ALA A 68 -4.25 -1.56 7.26
C ALA A 68 -2.99 -2.42 7.07
N GLN A 69 -2.08 -2.02 6.18
CA GLN A 69 -0.81 -2.70 5.92
C GLN A 69 0.34 -2.16 6.79
N ALA A 70 0.10 -1.07 7.51
CA ALA A 70 1.01 -0.46 8.47
C ALA A 70 2.39 -0.11 7.87
N VAL A 71 2.42 0.68 6.79
CA VAL A 71 3.67 1.17 6.18
C VAL A 71 3.70 2.69 6.23
N PRO A 72 4.70 3.31 6.90
CA PRO A 72 4.90 4.75 6.80
C PRO A 72 5.12 5.17 5.35
N PRO A 73 4.70 6.38 4.94
CA PRO A 73 4.82 6.82 3.55
C PRO A 73 6.25 6.72 3.03
N ASP A 74 6.46 5.98 1.95
CA ASP A 74 7.72 6.01 1.19
C ASP A 74 7.60 7.10 0.12
N GLU A 75 8.46 8.12 0.22
CA GLU A 75 8.33 9.37 -0.53
C GLU A 75 9.67 9.78 -1.15
N HIS A 76 9.59 10.56 -2.22
CA HIS A 76 10.77 11.12 -2.88
C HIS A 76 11.35 12.34 -2.12
N PRO A 77 12.61 12.75 -2.39
CA PRO A 77 13.29 13.81 -1.61
C PRO A 77 12.61 15.18 -1.66
N TRP A 78 11.87 15.50 -2.72
CA TRP A 78 11.25 16.82 -2.95
C TRP A 78 9.79 16.92 -2.49
N ILE A 79 9.26 15.90 -1.80
CA ILE A 79 7.84 15.77 -1.44
C ILE A 79 7.28 16.97 -0.65
N GLU A 80 8.12 17.70 0.07
CA GLU A 80 7.70 18.89 0.82
C GLU A 80 7.47 20.12 -0.09
N GLN A 81 7.94 20.10 -1.33
CA GLN A 81 7.91 21.23 -2.24
C GLN A 81 6.97 21.00 -3.43
N PHE A 82 7.11 19.86 -4.09
CA PHE A 82 6.37 19.49 -5.31
C PHE A 82 6.43 17.97 -5.54
N GLY A 83 5.82 17.51 -6.61
CA GLY A 83 5.90 16.11 -7.03
C GLY A 83 4.81 15.22 -6.46
N SER A 84 3.68 15.80 -6.04
CA SER A 84 2.49 15.07 -5.62
C SER A 84 1.23 15.89 -5.87
N THR A 85 0.07 15.24 -5.86
CA THR A 85 -1.22 15.94 -6.01
C THR A 85 -1.51 16.86 -4.82
N ARG A 86 -2.33 17.89 -5.04
CA ARG A 86 -2.79 18.76 -3.94
C ARG A 86 -3.44 17.94 -2.82
N SER A 87 -4.26 16.97 -3.15
CA SER A 87 -4.97 16.16 -2.16
C SER A 87 -4.04 15.31 -1.30
N TYR A 88 -2.92 14.82 -1.85
CA TYR A 88 -1.89 14.15 -1.07
C TYR A 88 -1.15 15.12 -0.14
N ARG A 89 -0.85 16.32 -0.59
CA ARG A 89 -0.29 17.39 0.27
C ARG A 89 -1.24 17.79 1.40
N ASP A 90 -2.55 17.89 1.08
CA ASP A 90 -3.60 18.15 2.08
C ASP A 90 -3.64 17.04 3.13
N TYR A 91 -3.56 15.77 2.72
CA TYR A 91 -3.43 14.63 3.64
C TYR A 91 -2.21 14.77 4.54
N ARG A 92 -1.03 15.04 4.00
CA ARG A 92 0.21 15.20 4.79
C ARG A 92 0.10 16.37 5.80
N THR A 93 -0.48 17.48 5.37
CA THR A 93 -0.74 18.63 6.23
C THR A 93 -1.73 18.28 7.35
N ALA A 94 -2.83 17.61 7.02
CA ALA A 94 -3.84 17.20 7.98
C ALA A 94 -3.29 16.18 9.02
N VAL A 95 -2.37 15.29 8.63
CA VAL A 95 -1.67 14.42 9.59
C VAL A 95 -0.87 15.24 10.59
N ARG A 96 -0.08 16.23 10.14
CA ARG A 96 0.68 17.11 11.03
C ARG A 96 -0.21 17.93 11.95
N ASP A 97 -1.30 18.46 11.41
CA ASP A 97 -2.27 19.24 12.16
C ASP A 97 -3.02 18.39 13.20
N TYR A 98 -3.33 17.13 12.86
CA TYR A 98 -3.90 16.20 13.81
C TYR A 98 -2.99 16.07 15.07
N TYR A 99 -1.68 15.89 14.88
CA TYR A 99 -0.74 15.87 16.00
C TYR A 99 -0.68 17.21 16.74
N ARG A 100 -0.61 18.35 16.03
CA ARG A 100 -0.54 19.68 16.65
C ARG A 100 -1.74 19.99 17.54
N TYR A 101 -2.93 19.58 17.14
CA TYR A 101 -4.17 19.90 17.83
C TYR A 101 -4.68 18.82 18.78
N ARG A 102 -4.28 17.57 18.61
CA ARG A 102 -4.83 16.44 19.37
C ARG A 102 -3.83 15.77 20.30
N TYR A 103 -2.53 15.94 20.05
CA TYR A 103 -1.49 15.35 20.88
C TYR A 103 -0.80 16.40 21.77
N PRO A 104 -0.40 16.02 22.98
CA PRO A 104 0.34 16.90 23.88
C PRO A 104 1.83 16.96 23.45
N LEU A 105 2.09 17.66 22.35
CA LEU A 105 3.44 17.91 21.86
C LEU A 105 4.18 18.93 22.75
N ILE A 106 5.51 18.78 22.89
CA ILE A 106 6.33 19.87 23.39
C ILE A 106 6.32 21.04 22.39
N GLU A 107 6.54 22.26 22.87
CA GLU A 107 6.45 23.46 22.03
C GLU A 107 7.43 23.44 20.85
N GLN A 108 8.65 22.94 21.08
CA GLN A 108 9.64 22.79 20.02
C GLN A 108 9.18 21.87 18.88
N ALA A 109 8.45 20.79 19.17
CA ALA A 109 7.91 19.91 18.15
C ALA A 109 6.67 20.53 17.48
N ARG A 110 5.79 21.16 18.28
CA ARG A 110 4.56 21.80 17.80
C ARG A 110 4.81 22.87 16.76
N SER A 111 5.85 23.67 16.96
CA SER A 111 6.21 24.82 16.11
C SER A 111 6.95 24.44 14.83
N LYS A 112 7.41 23.17 14.67
CA LYS A 112 8.09 22.72 13.44
C LYS A 112 7.12 22.68 12.25
N PRO A 113 7.41 23.42 11.14
CA PRO A 113 6.57 23.36 9.94
C PRO A 113 6.50 21.95 9.34
N ASP A 114 7.62 21.27 9.30
CA ASP A 114 7.84 19.91 8.77
C ASP A 114 7.81 18.83 9.86
N LEU A 115 6.95 18.98 10.86
CA LEU A 115 6.81 18.03 11.97
C LEU A 115 6.77 16.58 11.43
N ASN A 116 7.72 15.77 11.90
CA ASN A 116 7.75 14.33 11.71
C ASN A 116 7.51 13.66 13.07
N PRO A 117 6.29 13.18 13.37
CA PRO A 117 5.96 12.67 14.71
C PRO A 117 6.82 11.52 15.18
N GLY A 118 7.23 10.65 14.26
CA GLY A 118 8.10 9.52 14.56
C GLY A 118 9.59 9.84 14.40
N ASN A 119 9.98 10.89 13.70
CA ASN A 119 11.37 11.14 13.30
C ASN A 119 12.06 9.88 12.74
N GLY A 120 11.29 9.02 12.05
CA GLY A 120 11.83 7.84 11.37
C GLY A 120 12.69 8.24 10.18
N SER A 121 13.79 7.53 9.94
CA SER A 121 14.71 7.88 8.85
C SER A 121 14.26 7.47 7.46
N VAL A 122 13.21 6.64 7.35
CA VAL A 122 12.67 6.17 6.06
C VAL A 122 11.91 7.25 5.30
N SER A 123 11.26 8.18 6.02
CA SER A 123 10.38 9.19 5.44
C SER A 123 10.41 10.49 6.22
N ARG A 124 9.99 11.58 5.58
CA ARG A 124 9.80 12.89 6.21
C ARG A 124 8.50 13.00 7.00
N LEU A 125 7.64 11.97 6.97
CA LEU A 125 6.37 11.93 7.69
C LEU A 125 6.10 10.49 8.17
N THR A 126 6.73 10.09 9.27
CA THR A 126 6.41 8.83 9.96
C THR A 126 5.48 9.11 11.13
N HIS A 127 4.40 8.33 11.24
CA HIS A 127 3.34 8.58 12.21
C HIS A 127 2.51 7.32 12.49
N GLU A 128 1.68 7.37 13.51
CA GLU A 128 0.81 6.27 13.89
C GLU A 128 -0.34 6.07 12.87
N PHE A 129 -0.65 4.83 12.52
CA PHE A 129 -1.61 4.49 11.46
C PHE A 129 -3.05 4.94 11.78
N ARG A 130 -3.44 4.95 13.05
CA ARG A 130 -4.76 5.46 13.48
C ARG A 130 -4.95 6.94 13.18
N VAL A 131 -3.87 7.71 13.14
CA VAL A 131 -3.91 9.12 12.71
C VAL A 131 -4.24 9.20 11.22
N SER A 132 -3.59 8.36 10.39
CA SER A 132 -3.98 8.25 8.98
C SER A 132 -5.45 7.88 8.81
N VAL A 133 -5.95 6.87 9.52
CA VAL A 133 -7.38 6.49 9.47
C VAL A 133 -8.26 7.69 9.77
N SER A 134 -7.99 8.42 10.88
CA SER A 134 -8.79 9.57 11.29
C SER A 134 -8.75 10.70 10.26
N VAL A 135 -7.60 10.96 9.65
CA VAL A 135 -7.44 11.99 8.62
C VAL A 135 -8.17 11.61 7.34
N LEU A 136 -7.99 10.39 6.85
CA LEU A 136 -8.65 9.91 5.65
C LEU A 136 -10.18 9.90 5.80
N GLU A 137 -10.70 9.42 6.94
CA GLU A 137 -12.12 9.50 7.28
C GLU A 137 -12.62 10.95 7.31
N GLY A 138 -11.84 11.87 7.88
CA GLY A 138 -12.14 13.29 7.89
C GLY A 138 -12.22 13.90 6.49
N MET A 139 -11.33 13.50 5.57
CA MET A 139 -11.36 13.97 4.17
C MET A 139 -12.61 13.47 3.41
N LEU A 140 -13.13 12.30 3.75
CA LEU A 140 -14.36 11.73 3.16
C LEU A 140 -15.64 12.20 3.85
N ALA A 141 -15.57 12.74 5.07
CA ALA A 141 -16.73 13.07 5.90
C ALA A 141 -17.76 13.98 5.20
N PRO A 142 -17.39 15.04 4.45
CA PRO A 142 -18.36 15.87 3.74
C PRO A 142 -19.23 15.10 2.74
N TYR A 143 -18.62 14.15 2.02
CA TYR A 143 -19.29 13.33 0.99
C TYR A 143 -20.12 12.20 1.58
N LYS A 144 -19.71 11.68 2.74
CA LYS A 144 -20.54 10.74 3.53
C LYS A 144 -21.74 11.48 4.13
N GLY A 145 -21.54 12.68 4.67
CA GLY A 145 -22.58 13.47 5.31
C GLY A 145 -23.68 13.97 4.37
N ASN A 146 -23.36 14.26 3.11
CA ASN A 146 -24.34 14.67 2.10
C ASN A 146 -24.95 13.51 1.30
N GLY A 147 -24.57 12.23 1.62
CA GLY A 147 -25.09 11.04 0.96
C GLY A 147 -24.47 10.74 -0.42
N GLN A 148 -23.44 11.47 -0.83
CA GLN A 148 -22.74 11.27 -2.11
C GLN A 148 -21.80 10.06 -2.08
N LEU A 149 -21.24 9.73 -0.90
CA LEU A 149 -20.35 8.60 -0.69
C LEU A 149 -20.92 7.59 0.31
N THR A 150 -20.98 6.33 -0.09
CA THR A 150 -21.22 5.20 0.81
C THR A 150 -19.94 4.36 0.91
N VAL A 151 -19.52 4.00 2.14
CA VAL A 151 -18.34 3.17 2.38
C VAL A 151 -18.77 1.86 3.05
N PHE A 152 -18.37 0.74 2.46
CA PHE A 152 -18.56 -0.60 2.99
C PHE A 152 -17.24 -1.19 3.44
N LEU A 153 -17.00 -1.20 4.74
CA LEU A 153 -15.84 -1.87 5.35
C LEU A 153 -16.12 -3.36 5.56
N GLY A 154 -15.07 -4.19 5.53
CA GLY A 154 -15.19 -5.64 5.65
C GLY A 154 -15.81 -6.30 4.42
N HIS A 155 -15.76 -5.69 3.24
CA HIS A 155 -16.37 -6.17 2.01
C HIS A 155 -15.33 -6.42 0.92
N LYS A 156 -15.40 -7.59 0.30
CA LYS A 156 -14.52 -7.99 -0.82
C LYS A 156 -15.34 -8.40 -2.06
N PRO A 157 -14.77 -8.25 -3.25
CA PRO A 157 -15.43 -8.71 -4.48
C PRO A 157 -15.52 -10.24 -4.51
N GLU A 158 -16.64 -10.75 -5.02
CA GLU A 158 -16.89 -12.18 -5.16
C GLU A 158 -17.12 -12.58 -6.61
N SER A 159 -17.92 -11.80 -7.35
CA SER A 159 -18.25 -12.07 -8.74
C SER A 159 -18.58 -10.80 -9.52
N ALA A 160 -18.55 -10.88 -10.83
CA ALA A 160 -18.95 -9.81 -11.74
C ALA A 160 -19.97 -10.30 -12.75
N THR A 161 -20.91 -9.43 -13.13
CA THR A 161 -21.78 -9.63 -14.30
C THR A 161 -21.25 -8.78 -15.44
N ILE A 162 -21.03 -9.39 -16.59
CA ILE A 162 -20.41 -8.77 -17.76
C ILE A 162 -21.34 -8.92 -18.94
N ASP A 163 -21.42 -7.88 -19.75
CA ASP A 163 -22.13 -7.87 -21.02
C ASP A 163 -21.14 -7.37 -22.10
N HIS A 164 -20.65 -8.30 -22.92
CA HIS A 164 -19.57 -8.07 -23.89
C HIS A 164 -18.32 -7.48 -23.19
N ASP A 165 -17.92 -6.28 -23.57
CA ASP A 165 -16.74 -5.58 -23.05
C ASP A 165 -17.07 -4.60 -21.90
N ARG A 166 -18.26 -4.74 -21.29
CA ARG A 166 -18.71 -3.87 -20.20
C ARG A 166 -19.07 -4.64 -18.97
N VAL A 167 -18.54 -4.21 -17.84
CA VAL A 167 -18.99 -4.65 -16.52
C VAL A 167 -20.36 -4.02 -16.24
N ARG A 168 -21.34 -4.84 -15.79
CA ARG A 168 -22.69 -4.40 -15.41
C ARG A 168 -22.85 -4.26 -13.91
N SER A 169 -22.33 -5.23 -13.18
CA SER A 169 -22.39 -5.20 -11.72
C SER A 169 -21.25 -6.01 -11.11
N ILE A 170 -20.93 -5.68 -9.86
CA ILE A 170 -20.05 -6.48 -9.00
C ILE A 170 -20.85 -6.92 -7.79
N THR A 171 -20.76 -8.21 -7.46
CA THR A 171 -21.24 -8.72 -6.17
C THR A 171 -20.11 -8.64 -5.17
N VAL A 172 -20.37 -8.00 -4.04
CA VAL A 172 -19.43 -7.95 -2.90
C VAL A 172 -20.00 -8.72 -1.73
N THR A 173 -19.11 -9.38 -0.98
CA THR A 173 -19.47 -10.16 0.20
C THR A 173 -18.87 -9.52 1.45
N GLY A 174 -19.72 -9.20 2.40
CA GLY A 174 -19.34 -8.65 3.71
C GLY A 174 -18.93 -9.73 4.71
N LEU A 175 -18.31 -9.28 5.81
CA LEU A 175 -18.08 -10.12 6.99
C LEU A 175 -19.43 -10.67 7.47
N GLY A 176 -19.55 -12.01 7.59
CA GLY A 176 -20.82 -12.67 7.92
C GLY A 176 -21.61 -13.18 6.72
N GLY A 177 -21.09 -13.03 5.49
CA GLY A 177 -21.63 -13.64 4.28
C GLY A 177 -22.79 -12.86 3.62
N THR A 178 -23.07 -11.63 4.07
CA THR A 178 -24.05 -10.76 3.41
C THR A 178 -23.56 -10.36 2.04
N LYS A 179 -24.37 -10.58 1.00
CA LYS A 179 -24.03 -10.23 -0.38
C LYS A 179 -24.78 -8.97 -0.81
N GLN A 180 -24.11 -8.15 -1.60
CA GLN A 180 -24.68 -6.97 -2.23
C GLN A 180 -24.28 -6.94 -3.70
N VAL A 181 -25.27 -6.76 -4.57
CA VAL A 181 -25.06 -6.55 -6.01
C VAL A 181 -25.04 -5.04 -6.26
N ILE A 182 -23.94 -4.54 -6.79
CA ILE A 182 -23.76 -3.10 -7.03
C ILE A 182 -23.59 -2.86 -8.52
N THR A 183 -24.50 -2.05 -9.08
CA THR A 183 -24.45 -1.58 -10.47
C THR A 183 -23.80 -0.20 -10.52
N ALA A 184 -23.00 0.06 -11.55
CA ALA A 184 -22.35 1.35 -11.77
C ALA A 184 -22.12 1.64 -13.26
N GLN A 185 -21.86 2.90 -13.59
CA GLN A 185 -21.42 3.27 -14.94
C GLN A 185 -19.94 2.93 -15.13
N TYR A 186 -19.10 3.18 -14.10
CA TYR A 186 -17.68 2.85 -14.08
C TYR A 186 -17.31 2.06 -12.82
N PHE A 187 -16.40 1.13 -12.99
CA PHE A 187 -15.83 0.28 -11.95
C PHE A 187 -14.34 0.59 -11.84
N ILE A 188 -13.87 0.82 -10.61
CA ILE A 188 -12.47 1.10 -10.34
C ILE A 188 -11.90 -0.05 -9.51
N ASP A 189 -10.88 -0.73 -10.07
CA ASP A 189 -10.15 -1.79 -9.36
C ASP A 189 -8.97 -1.18 -8.60
N ALA A 190 -9.13 -1.09 -7.30
CA ALA A 190 -8.10 -0.69 -6.35
C ALA A 190 -7.81 -1.80 -5.33
N THR A 191 -8.10 -3.05 -5.69
CA THR A 191 -7.76 -4.21 -4.86
C THR A 191 -6.25 -4.46 -4.88
N GLU A 192 -5.71 -4.94 -3.77
CA GLU A 192 -4.27 -5.13 -3.61
C GLU A 192 -3.67 -6.15 -4.59
N LEU A 193 -4.47 -7.10 -5.06
CA LEU A 193 -4.04 -8.17 -5.96
C LEU A 193 -4.63 -8.05 -7.38
N GLY A 194 -5.36 -6.97 -7.71
CA GLY A 194 -6.05 -6.84 -8.98
C GLY A 194 -7.18 -7.88 -9.13
N ASP A 195 -8.00 -8.04 -8.10
CA ASP A 195 -8.98 -9.14 -8.04
C ASP A 195 -10.16 -8.94 -8.99
N LEU A 196 -10.46 -7.71 -9.42
CA LEU A 196 -11.50 -7.49 -10.44
C LEU A 196 -11.06 -7.98 -11.84
N LEU A 197 -9.77 -8.03 -12.12
CA LEU A 197 -9.29 -8.42 -13.46
C LEU A 197 -9.75 -9.82 -13.84
N PRO A 198 -9.50 -10.89 -13.04
CA PRO A 198 -10.03 -12.21 -13.36
C PRO A 198 -11.56 -12.30 -13.27
N LEU A 199 -12.20 -11.58 -12.35
CA LEU A 199 -13.66 -11.60 -12.19
C LEU A 199 -14.39 -10.99 -13.40
N THR A 200 -13.78 -9.98 -14.03
CA THR A 200 -14.34 -9.29 -15.20
C THR A 200 -13.85 -9.85 -16.53
N GLY A 201 -12.99 -10.86 -16.51
CA GLY A 201 -12.35 -11.39 -17.72
C GLY A 201 -11.46 -10.37 -18.43
N SER A 202 -11.02 -9.33 -17.73
CA SER A 202 -10.03 -8.38 -18.26
C SER A 202 -8.68 -9.07 -18.39
N GLU A 203 -7.98 -8.82 -19.48
CA GLU A 203 -6.67 -9.40 -19.72
C GLU A 203 -5.62 -8.79 -18.79
N PHE A 204 -4.79 -9.64 -18.20
CA PHE A 204 -3.76 -9.22 -17.26
C PHE A 204 -2.47 -10.06 -17.40
N ILE A 205 -1.40 -9.56 -16.79
CA ILE A 205 -0.09 -10.20 -16.69
C ILE A 205 0.24 -10.35 -15.20
N THR A 206 0.94 -11.43 -14.85
CA THR A 206 1.45 -11.69 -13.50
C THR A 206 2.95 -12.01 -13.56
N GLY A 207 3.65 -11.76 -12.47
CA GLY A 207 5.07 -12.08 -12.33
C GLY A 207 5.96 -11.32 -13.31
N ALA A 208 7.14 -11.88 -13.63
CA ALA A 208 8.16 -11.21 -14.42
C ALA A 208 8.07 -11.58 -15.90
N GLU A 209 8.06 -10.55 -16.75
CA GLU A 209 8.18 -10.67 -18.19
C GLU A 209 9.64 -11.01 -18.58
N ALA A 210 9.82 -11.64 -19.75
CA ALA A 210 11.14 -11.88 -20.29
C ALA A 210 11.72 -10.67 -21.00
N GLN A 211 13.04 -10.52 -20.98
CA GLN A 211 13.76 -9.49 -21.74
C GLN A 211 13.41 -9.52 -23.24
N SER A 212 13.21 -10.72 -23.80
CA SER A 212 12.79 -10.86 -25.21
C SER A 212 11.39 -10.31 -25.50
N GLN A 213 10.55 -10.12 -24.48
CA GLN A 213 9.19 -9.59 -24.63
C GLN A 213 9.15 -8.07 -24.47
N THR A 214 9.97 -7.51 -23.57
CA THR A 214 9.90 -6.08 -23.19
C THR A 214 11.11 -5.28 -23.64
N GLY A 215 12.24 -5.92 -23.89
CA GLY A 215 13.52 -5.26 -24.18
C GLY A 215 14.15 -4.58 -22.96
N GLU A 216 13.61 -4.77 -21.76
CA GLU A 216 14.11 -4.18 -20.52
C GLU A 216 15.46 -4.80 -20.12
N MET A 217 16.40 -3.96 -19.69
CA MET A 217 17.76 -4.37 -19.36
C MET A 217 17.81 -5.36 -18.18
N HIS A 218 16.95 -5.14 -17.19
CA HIS A 218 16.92 -5.94 -15.95
C HIS A 218 15.80 -6.98 -15.91
N ALA A 219 15.06 -7.17 -17.01
CA ALA A 219 14.03 -8.19 -17.08
C ALA A 219 14.63 -9.61 -17.07
N ALA A 220 13.84 -10.57 -16.63
CA ALA A 220 14.23 -11.97 -16.58
C ALA A 220 14.60 -12.52 -17.98
N THR A 221 15.45 -13.54 -18.06
CA THR A 221 15.81 -14.18 -19.33
C THR A 221 14.67 -14.96 -19.97
N ALA A 222 13.72 -15.44 -19.15
CA ALA A 222 12.51 -16.16 -19.57
C ALA A 222 11.30 -15.67 -18.75
N PRO A 223 10.07 -15.80 -19.27
CA PRO A 223 8.86 -15.40 -18.54
C PRO A 223 8.70 -16.21 -17.26
N GLN A 224 8.34 -15.55 -16.17
CA GLN A 224 8.15 -16.17 -14.86
C GLN A 224 6.80 -15.68 -14.26
N PRO A 225 5.65 -16.20 -14.70
CA PRO A 225 4.33 -15.69 -14.33
C PRO A 225 3.98 -15.86 -12.84
N ALA A 226 4.65 -16.77 -12.12
CA ALA A 226 4.52 -16.96 -10.68
C ALA A 226 5.63 -16.26 -9.87
N ASN A 227 6.37 -15.34 -10.46
CA ASN A 227 7.45 -14.61 -9.81
C ASN A 227 6.98 -13.26 -9.30
N SER A 228 6.25 -13.22 -8.20
CA SER A 228 5.90 -11.99 -7.51
C SER A 228 6.91 -11.65 -6.41
N GLN A 229 7.04 -10.36 -6.11
CA GLN A 229 7.86 -9.88 -5.00
C GLN A 229 7.35 -10.38 -3.65
N SER A 230 8.25 -10.45 -2.68
CA SER A 230 7.90 -10.74 -1.29
C SER A 230 6.82 -9.80 -0.76
N PHE A 231 6.06 -10.29 0.20
CA PHE A 231 5.08 -9.52 0.94
C PHE A 231 5.34 -9.63 2.45
N THR A 232 4.79 -8.71 3.24
CA THR A 232 5.19 -8.56 4.64
C THR A 232 3.99 -8.33 5.54
N PHE A 233 3.87 -9.08 6.64
CA PHE A 233 3.02 -8.66 7.76
C PHE A 233 3.82 -7.76 8.68
N CYS A 234 3.57 -6.46 8.61
CA CYS A 234 4.21 -5.48 9.47
C CYS A 234 3.70 -5.57 10.90
N PHE A 235 4.51 -5.15 11.88
CA PHE A 235 4.08 -5.00 13.27
C PHE A 235 4.75 -3.81 13.96
N ALA A 236 4.07 -3.24 14.93
CA ALA A 236 4.59 -2.16 15.74
C ALA A 236 5.06 -2.69 17.11
N MET A 237 6.14 -2.13 17.63
CA MET A 237 6.65 -2.48 18.94
C MET A 237 7.20 -1.27 19.69
N ASP A 238 7.22 -1.34 21.01
CA ASP A 238 7.94 -0.44 21.91
C ASP A 238 8.88 -1.24 22.84
N PHE A 239 9.65 -0.56 23.67
CA PHE A 239 10.62 -1.19 24.56
C PHE A 239 10.42 -0.75 26.01
N MET A 240 10.00 -1.66 26.86
CA MET A 240 9.78 -1.48 28.30
C MET A 240 10.98 -2.01 29.06
N LYS A 241 11.93 -1.11 29.39
CA LYS A 241 13.16 -1.49 30.10
C LYS A 241 12.84 -2.13 31.46
N GLY A 242 13.37 -3.32 31.70
CA GLY A 242 13.20 -4.07 32.95
C GLY A 242 11.93 -4.92 33.02
N GLU A 243 11.08 -4.88 32.00
CA GLU A 243 9.89 -5.74 31.88
C GLU A 243 10.19 -6.96 30.99
N ASP A 244 9.39 -8.01 31.09
CA ASP A 244 9.43 -9.18 30.21
C ASP A 244 8.10 -9.26 29.43
N HIS A 245 8.16 -9.02 28.13
CA HIS A 245 7.06 -9.09 27.20
C HIS A 245 7.30 -10.16 26.11
N THR A 246 8.14 -11.15 26.42
CA THR A 246 8.43 -12.24 25.49
C THR A 246 7.13 -12.94 25.08
N ILE A 247 6.86 -12.99 23.78
CA ILE A 247 5.69 -13.68 23.25
C ILE A 247 5.86 -15.21 23.35
N GLU A 248 4.78 -15.96 23.23
CA GLU A 248 4.87 -17.40 23.05
C GLU A 248 5.73 -17.74 21.84
N ARG A 249 6.51 -18.82 21.95
CA ARG A 249 7.35 -19.28 20.84
C ARG A 249 6.49 -19.61 19.62
N PRO A 250 6.67 -18.91 18.47
CA PRO A 250 5.89 -19.19 17.28
C PRO A 250 6.10 -20.62 16.78
N ARG A 251 5.05 -21.19 16.17
CA ARG A 251 5.06 -22.56 15.66
C ARG A 251 6.26 -22.84 14.73
N ASP A 252 6.54 -21.90 13.82
CA ASP A 252 7.54 -22.07 12.78
C ASP A 252 8.90 -21.45 13.16
N TYR A 253 9.11 -21.08 14.45
CA TYR A 253 10.32 -20.38 14.89
C TYR A 253 11.61 -21.14 14.56
N GLN A 254 11.65 -22.46 14.80
CA GLN A 254 12.88 -23.23 14.55
C GLN A 254 13.26 -23.24 13.08
N PHE A 255 12.28 -23.34 12.18
CA PHE A 255 12.50 -23.23 10.75
C PHE A 255 13.13 -21.87 10.39
N TRP A 256 12.52 -20.77 10.84
CA TRP A 256 13.02 -19.43 10.51
C TRP A 256 14.35 -19.10 11.16
N ARG A 257 14.60 -19.64 12.37
CA ARG A 257 15.85 -19.47 13.10
C ARG A 257 17.05 -20.03 12.32
N ASP A 258 16.86 -21.15 11.64
CA ASP A 258 17.89 -21.86 10.88
C ASP A 258 17.85 -21.55 9.37
N TYR A 259 16.86 -20.79 8.94
CA TYR A 259 16.65 -20.51 7.52
C TYR A 259 17.74 -19.60 6.93
N VAL A 260 18.39 -20.11 5.89
CA VAL A 260 19.32 -19.35 5.04
C VAL A 260 18.68 -19.20 3.67
N PRO A 261 18.39 -17.98 3.21
CA PRO A 261 17.76 -17.73 1.93
C PRO A 261 18.59 -18.27 0.76
N LYS A 262 17.93 -19.00 -0.15
CA LYS A 262 18.52 -19.49 -1.40
C LYS A 262 18.05 -18.61 -2.55
N LEU A 263 18.73 -17.51 -2.77
CA LEU A 263 18.40 -16.51 -3.79
C LEU A 263 19.50 -16.42 -4.85
N ASN A 264 19.17 -15.83 -5.98
CA ASN A 264 20.10 -15.54 -7.07
C ASN A 264 20.03 -14.02 -7.41
N PRO A 265 21.13 -13.25 -7.27
CA PRO A 265 22.42 -13.62 -6.64
C PRO A 265 22.28 -14.07 -5.17
N PRO A 266 23.27 -14.79 -4.59
CA PRO A 266 23.13 -15.40 -3.27
C PRO A 266 22.87 -14.37 -2.15
N TRP A 267 21.96 -14.72 -1.24
CA TRP A 267 21.81 -14.04 0.05
C TRP A 267 22.93 -14.46 0.99
N THR A 268 23.31 -13.56 1.90
CA THR A 268 24.44 -13.79 2.80
C THR A 268 23.99 -14.07 4.24
N GLY A 269 24.12 -15.32 4.69
CA GLY A 269 23.88 -15.74 6.07
C GLY A 269 22.41 -16.02 6.42
N PRO A 270 22.12 -16.23 7.71
CA PRO A 270 20.77 -16.49 8.18
C PRO A 270 19.82 -15.30 7.98
N LEU A 271 18.55 -15.57 7.70
CA LEU A 271 17.54 -14.53 7.56
C LEU A 271 17.35 -13.74 8.88
N LEU A 272 17.18 -14.44 9.99
CA LEU A 272 17.09 -13.82 11.32
C LEU A 272 18.48 -13.40 11.81
N SER A 273 18.89 -12.21 11.43
CA SER A 273 20.18 -11.60 11.80
C SER A 273 20.11 -10.07 11.68
N TRP A 274 21.09 -9.36 12.25
CA TRP A 274 21.25 -7.90 12.05
C TRP A 274 21.96 -7.55 10.73
N ALA A 275 21.98 -8.49 9.80
CA ALA A 275 22.58 -8.31 8.49
C ALA A 275 21.61 -8.75 7.40
N ALA A 276 21.68 -8.10 6.25
CA ALA A 276 20.91 -8.43 5.07
C ALA A 276 21.74 -8.13 3.82
N CYS A 277 21.27 -8.56 2.65
CA CYS A 277 21.80 -8.02 1.41
C CYS A 277 21.49 -6.53 1.31
N ASP A 278 22.48 -5.74 0.93
CA ASP A 278 22.25 -4.38 0.49
C ASP A 278 21.52 -4.40 -0.86
N PRO A 279 20.36 -3.76 -1.01
CA PRO A 279 19.56 -3.88 -2.22
C PRO A 279 20.26 -3.42 -3.51
N LYS A 280 21.18 -2.44 -3.40
CA LYS A 280 21.90 -1.85 -4.55
C LYS A 280 23.12 -2.64 -4.96
N THR A 281 23.88 -3.14 -3.99
CA THR A 281 25.19 -3.77 -4.22
C THR A 281 25.17 -5.27 -4.08
N LEU A 282 24.10 -5.84 -3.54
CA LEU A 282 23.91 -7.27 -3.20
C LEU A 282 25.00 -7.81 -2.24
N ARG A 283 25.77 -6.91 -1.62
CA ARG A 283 26.77 -7.27 -0.61
C ARG A 283 26.15 -7.29 0.77
N LEU A 284 26.82 -7.93 1.73
CA LEU A 284 26.40 -7.95 3.11
C LEU A 284 26.38 -6.52 3.68
N ARG A 285 25.21 -6.06 4.11
CA ARG A 285 25.02 -4.84 4.89
C ARG A 285 24.68 -5.21 6.32
N LYS A 286 25.51 -4.74 7.25
CA LYS A 286 25.25 -4.86 8.69
C LYS A 286 24.46 -3.65 9.18
N SER A 287 23.39 -3.91 9.88
CA SER A 287 22.63 -2.94 10.67
C SER A 287 22.87 -3.21 12.14
N TYR A 288 22.38 -2.36 13.01
CA TYR A 288 22.35 -2.63 14.44
C TYR A 288 20.95 -2.32 14.98
N PHE A 289 20.69 -2.78 16.19
CA PHE A 289 19.44 -2.57 16.88
C PHE A 289 19.71 -2.04 18.29
N ALA A 290 19.25 -0.83 18.56
CA ALA A 290 19.36 -0.20 19.87
C ALA A 290 18.04 0.53 20.16
N PRO A 291 17.16 -0.02 21.02
CA PRO A 291 15.91 0.62 21.37
C PRO A 291 16.14 1.86 22.24
N ASN A 292 15.32 2.89 22.00
CA ASN A 292 15.38 4.17 22.72
C ASN A 292 16.81 4.73 22.86
N PRO A 293 17.57 4.92 21.77
CA PRO A 293 18.95 5.36 21.85
C PRO A 293 19.02 6.77 22.47
N GLU A 294 20.11 7.04 23.21
CA GLU A 294 20.41 8.40 23.63
C GLU A 294 20.74 9.26 22.39
N PRO A 295 20.37 10.54 22.37
CA PRO A 295 20.59 11.43 21.21
C PRO A 295 22.04 11.53 20.75
N SER A 296 23.00 11.31 21.66
CA SER A 296 24.45 11.36 21.42
C SER A 296 25.05 10.02 20.97
N ALA A 297 24.30 8.94 20.90
CA ALA A 297 24.82 7.62 20.54
C ALA A 297 25.01 7.49 19.02
N ASN A 298 26.14 7.98 18.51
CA ASN A 298 26.56 7.81 17.10
C ASN A 298 27.26 6.47 16.90
N ALA A 299 26.49 5.38 16.76
CA ALA A 299 27.04 4.13 16.24
C ALA A 299 27.02 4.16 14.70
N PRO A 300 28.07 3.66 14.03
CA PRO A 300 28.08 3.60 12.56
C PRO A 300 27.07 2.59 12.05
N GLY A 301 26.33 2.96 11.00
CA GLY A 301 25.34 2.09 10.36
C GLY A 301 23.88 2.46 10.65
N LEU A 302 22.97 1.68 10.09
CA LEU A 302 21.54 1.89 10.24
C LEU A 302 21.05 1.28 11.57
N ASN A 303 20.52 2.12 12.47
CA ASN A 303 19.76 1.65 13.61
C ASN A 303 18.33 1.28 13.15
N LEU A 304 18.01 -0.01 13.14
CA LEU A 304 16.69 -0.49 12.72
C LEU A 304 15.56 0.04 13.63
N TRP A 305 15.85 0.39 14.89
CA TRP A 305 14.87 1.02 15.77
C TRP A 305 14.40 2.39 15.26
N LEU A 306 15.31 3.17 14.68
CA LEU A 306 15.02 4.52 14.18
C LEU A 306 14.50 4.51 12.74
N TYR A 307 14.69 3.42 12.00
CA TYR A 307 14.44 3.38 10.56
C TYR A 307 12.98 3.71 10.23
N ARG A 308 12.04 2.97 10.82
CA ARG A 308 10.59 3.18 10.63
C ARG A 308 9.91 3.55 11.95
N ARG A 309 10.55 4.37 12.79
CA ARG A 309 9.96 4.85 14.03
C ARG A 309 8.75 5.73 13.73
N ILE A 310 7.59 5.42 14.32
CA ILE A 310 6.31 6.09 14.08
C ILE A 310 5.87 7.01 15.22
N ALA A 311 6.49 6.91 16.40
CA ALA A 311 6.34 7.85 17.50
C ALA A 311 7.69 8.04 18.18
N ASP A 312 8.22 9.26 18.12
CA ASP A 312 9.41 9.68 18.88
C ASP A 312 8.96 10.31 20.18
N ARG A 313 9.19 9.63 21.31
CA ARG A 313 8.76 10.10 22.64
C ARG A 313 9.25 11.51 22.97
N THR A 314 10.35 11.96 22.36
CA THR A 314 10.91 13.28 22.62
C THR A 314 10.13 14.43 21.99
N ASN A 315 9.24 14.15 21.06
CA ASN A 315 8.30 15.13 20.50
C ASN A 315 7.09 15.42 21.41
N PHE A 316 6.86 14.59 22.43
CA PHE A 316 5.67 14.64 23.28
C PHE A 316 6.01 15.09 24.70
N ALA A 317 5.03 15.63 25.40
CA ALA A 317 5.16 16.00 26.80
C ALA A 317 5.63 14.78 27.63
N PRO A 318 6.46 15.00 28.67
CA PRO A 318 6.98 13.92 29.49
C PRO A 318 5.88 13.01 30.05
N GLY A 319 6.06 11.70 29.96
CA GLY A 319 5.13 10.68 30.48
C GLY A 319 4.02 10.23 29.51
N ILE A 320 3.85 10.87 28.33
CA ILE A 320 2.88 10.45 27.33
C ILE A 320 3.29 9.11 26.70
N TYR A 321 4.52 9.00 26.27
CA TYR A 321 5.11 7.75 25.79
C TYR A 321 6.26 7.32 26.70
N ARG A 322 6.20 6.11 27.24
CA ARG A 322 7.29 5.52 28.05
C ARG A 322 8.47 5.08 27.18
N SER A 323 8.23 4.89 25.89
CA SER A 323 9.17 4.44 24.88
C SER A 323 8.81 5.04 23.54
N ASP A 324 9.77 5.14 22.62
CA ASP A 324 9.46 5.28 21.20
C ASP A 324 8.63 4.10 20.73
N ILE A 325 7.90 4.27 19.62
CA ILE A 325 7.22 3.19 18.92
C ILE A 325 7.84 3.07 17.53
N THR A 326 8.32 1.87 17.20
CA THR A 326 8.87 1.59 15.88
C THR A 326 8.04 0.54 15.15
N LEU A 327 8.08 0.60 13.82
CA LEU A 327 7.47 -0.38 12.94
C LEU A 327 8.54 -1.32 12.39
N VAL A 328 8.19 -2.58 12.30
CA VAL A 328 8.99 -3.62 11.66
C VAL A 328 8.40 -3.94 10.29
N ASN A 329 9.11 -3.50 9.27
CA ASN A 329 8.99 -3.83 7.86
C ASN A 329 10.41 -3.79 7.31
N TRP A 330 11.10 -4.90 7.47
CA TRP A 330 12.53 -5.05 7.21
C TRP A 330 12.80 -6.25 6.30
N PRO A 331 14.00 -6.38 5.71
CA PRO A 331 14.36 -7.56 4.93
C PRO A 331 14.12 -8.89 5.66
N GLN A 332 14.23 -8.90 6.99
CA GLN A 332 14.10 -10.08 7.83
C GLN A 332 12.67 -10.62 7.94
N ASN A 333 11.65 -9.82 7.64
CA ASN A 333 10.25 -10.28 7.63
C ASN A 333 9.57 -10.19 6.26
N ASP A 334 10.34 -10.04 5.21
CA ASP A 334 9.87 -10.24 3.84
C ASP A 334 9.65 -11.73 3.57
N TYR A 335 8.45 -12.11 3.14
CA TYR A 335 8.09 -13.48 2.87
C TYR A 335 7.98 -13.74 1.36
N TRP A 336 8.77 -14.66 0.83
CA TRP A 336 8.82 -15.03 -0.61
C TRP A 336 8.69 -16.53 -0.89
N LEU A 337 8.25 -17.35 0.08
CA LEU A 337 8.13 -18.80 -0.10
C LEU A 337 6.86 -19.20 -0.89
N GLY A 338 6.39 -18.32 -1.73
CA GLY A 338 5.27 -18.51 -2.65
C GLY A 338 4.65 -17.22 -3.13
N ASP A 339 3.88 -17.32 -4.21
CA ASP A 339 3.24 -16.20 -4.88
C ASP A 339 1.76 -16.07 -4.47
N PRO A 340 1.35 -15.01 -3.76
CA PRO A 340 -0.04 -14.82 -3.37
C PRO A 340 -0.94 -14.36 -4.53
N VAL A 341 -0.35 -13.87 -5.63
CA VAL A 341 -1.09 -13.31 -6.77
C VAL A 341 -1.74 -14.42 -7.59
N THR A 342 -0.99 -15.49 -7.88
CA THR A 342 -1.47 -16.63 -8.70
C THR A 342 -2.02 -17.79 -7.88
N ALA A 343 -1.77 -17.81 -6.56
CA ALA A 343 -2.24 -18.87 -5.67
C ALA A 343 -3.78 -18.95 -5.62
N ASP A 344 -4.31 -20.17 -5.57
CA ASP A 344 -5.70 -20.40 -5.24
C ASP A 344 -6.02 -19.92 -3.80
N PRO A 345 -7.30 -19.77 -3.43
CA PRO A 345 -7.67 -19.22 -2.13
C PRO A 345 -7.17 -20.02 -0.92
N ALA A 346 -7.01 -21.34 -1.02
CA ALA A 346 -6.52 -22.18 0.07
C ALA A 346 -5.00 -21.98 0.24
N ARG A 347 -4.26 -22.06 -0.87
CA ARG A 347 -2.82 -21.83 -0.88
C ARG A 347 -2.48 -20.39 -0.46
N ARG A 348 -3.24 -19.40 -0.90
CA ARG A 348 -3.06 -18.00 -0.48
C ARG A 348 -3.17 -17.85 1.04
N ARG A 349 -4.15 -18.49 1.70
CA ARG A 349 -4.27 -18.47 3.17
C ARG A 349 -3.05 -19.08 3.86
N GLU A 350 -2.53 -20.19 3.34
CA GLU A 350 -1.30 -20.80 3.88
C GLU A 350 -0.09 -19.87 3.77
N LEU A 351 0.07 -19.19 2.62
CA LEU A 351 1.15 -18.24 2.40
C LEU A 351 1.05 -17.04 3.34
N LEU A 352 -0.15 -16.49 3.53
CA LEU A 352 -0.39 -15.39 4.46
C LEU A 352 -0.11 -15.81 5.90
N GLU A 353 -0.52 -17.01 6.31
CA GLU A 353 -0.20 -17.55 7.63
C GLU A 353 1.31 -17.76 7.80
N GLY A 354 2.00 -18.31 6.80
CA GLY A 354 3.47 -18.44 6.81
C GLY A 354 4.20 -17.11 6.99
N ALA A 355 3.71 -16.04 6.35
CA ALA A 355 4.27 -14.70 6.52
C ALA A 355 4.02 -14.12 7.93
N LYS A 356 2.86 -14.40 8.53
CA LYS A 356 2.60 -14.07 9.94
C LYS A 356 3.56 -14.79 10.87
N GLN A 357 3.78 -16.08 10.64
CA GLN A 357 4.73 -16.89 11.43
C GLN A 357 6.17 -16.36 11.29
N LEU A 358 6.59 -15.90 10.12
CA LEU A 358 7.89 -15.25 9.95
C LEU A 358 8.01 -13.97 10.80
N SER A 359 7.02 -13.08 10.73
CA SER A 359 7.04 -11.82 11.47
C SER A 359 7.05 -12.04 13.00
N LEU A 360 6.24 -12.96 13.50
CA LEU A 360 6.26 -13.34 14.91
C LEU A 360 7.58 -14.03 15.30
N SER A 361 8.16 -14.84 14.41
CA SER A 361 9.47 -15.47 14.65
C SER A 361 10.61 -14.45 14.73
N LEU A 362 10.56 -13.39 13.91
CA LEU A 362 11.49 -12.28 14.01
C LEU A 362 11.37 -11.57 15.37
N LEU A 363 10.15 -11.26 15.82
CA LEU A 363 9.94 -10.64 17.12
C LEU A 363 10.45 -11.55 18.26
N TYR A 364 10.10 -12.83 18.24
CA TYR A 364 10.56 -13.78 19.25
C TYR A 364 12.09 -13.89 19.27
N TRP A 365 12.74 -13.97 18.09
CA TRP A 365 14.20 -13.94 17.96
C TRP A 365 14.79 -12.67 18.57
N MET A 366 14.21 -11.50 18.30
CA MET A 366 14.64 -10.24 18.89
C MET A 366 14.50 -10.23 20.43
N GLN A 367 13.49 -10.89 20.96
CA GLN A 367 13.25 -10.97 22.41
C GLN A 367 14.18 -11.97 23.13
N THR A 368 14.65 -13.02 22.42
CA THR A 368 15.35 -14.15 23.06
C THR A 368 16.80 -14.32 22.59
N ASP A 369 17.03 -14.44 21.28
CA ASP A 369 18.29 -14.95 20.71
C ASP A 369 19.15 -13.86 20.06
N ALA A 370 18.59 -12.72 19.70
CA ALA A 370 19.28 -11.70 18.96
C ALA A 370 20.48 -11.15 19.73
N PRO A 371 21.70 -11.08 19.14
CA PRO A 371 22.88 -10.58 19.82
C PRO A 371 22.75 -9.09 20.11
N ARG A 372 23.15 -8.69 21.33
CA ARG A 372 23.13 -7.32 21.83
C ARG A 372 24.52 -6.69 21.82
N PRO A 373 24.63 -5.35 21.71
CA PRO A 373 25.92 -4.66 21.77
C PRO A 373 26.70 -4.86 23.09
N ASP A 374 26.00 -5.14 24.19
CA ASP A 374 26.62 -5.40 25.51
C ASP A 374 27.08 -6.86 25.69
N GLY A 375 27.06 -7.67 24.64
CA GLY A 375 27.44 -9.09 24.67
C GLY A 375 26.33 -10.03 25.15
N GLY A 376 25.18 -9.50 25.58
CA GLY A 376 24.01 -10.29 25.92
C GLY A 376 23.20 -10.72 24.70
N HIS A 377 22.08 -11.40 24.96
CA HIS A 377 21.11 -11.84 23.95
C HIS A 377 19.70 -11.40 24.31
N GLY A 378 18.92 -11.08 23.30
CA GLY A 378 17.50 -10.76 23.40
C GLY A 378 17.19 -9.45 24.14
N TRP A 379 16.10 -8.83 23.77
CA TRP A 379 15.49 -7.68 24.43
C TRP A 379 14.11 -8.06 24.93
N LYS A 380 14.00 -8.72 26.08
CA LYS A 380 12.73 -9.19 26.66
C LYS A 380 11.69 -8.08 26.85
N GLY A 381 12.15 -6.85 27.04
CA GLY A 381 11.27 -5.68 27.16
C GLY A 381 10.63 -5.20 25.85
N LEU A 382 10.94 -5.79 24.70
CA LEU A 382 10.23 -5.49 23.45
C LEU A 382 8.79 -5.97 23.57
N ARG A 383 7.84 -5.03 23.39
CA ARG A 383 6.41 -5.30 23.54
C ARG A 383 5.70 -5.09 22.21
N LEU A 384 4.97 -6.11 21.77
CA LEU A 384 4.10 -6.04 20.57
C LEU A 384 2.93 -5.09 20.83
N ARG A 385 2.76 -4.10 19.96
CA ARG A 385 1.77 -3.03 20.12
C ARG A 385 0.51 -3.31 19.27
N LYS A 386 -0.32 -4.22 19.79
CA LYS A 386 -1.62 -4.60 19.22
C LYS A 386 -2.55 -3.39 19.00
N ASP A 387 -2.53 -2.45 19.92
CA ASP A 387 -3.33 -1.22 19.89
C ASP A 387 -2.98 -0.30 18.72
N ILE A 388 -1.73 -0.27 18.28
CA ILE A 388 -1.27 0.57 17.16
C ILE A 388 -1.78 0.04 15.82
N VAL A 389 -1.70 -1.28 15.61
CA VAL A 389 -2.14 -1.91 14.36
C VAL A 389 -3.62 -2.34 14.39
N GLY A 390 -4.24 -2.36 15.58
CA GLY A 390 -5.67 -2.62 15.77
C GLY A 390 -6.09 -4.08 15.52
N THR A 391 -5.23 -5.04 15.87
CA THR A 391 -5.47 -6.49 15.71
C THR A 391 -5.16 -7.25 16.98
N GLU A 392 -5.78 -8.41 17.16
CA GLU A 392 -5.55 -9.26 18.34
C GLU A 392 -4.21 -10.01 18.27
N ASP A 393 -3.74 -10.34 17.07
CA ASP A 393 -2.44 -11.00 16.87
C ASP A 393 -1.26 -10.01 16.87
N GLY A 394 -1.53 -8.70 16.82
CA GLY A 394 -0.53 -7.62 16.85
C GLY A 394 0.22 -7.40 15.53
N LEU A 395 -0.18 -8.07 14.48
CA LEU A 395 0.30 -7.85 13.12
C LEU A 395 -0.63 -6.88 12.37
N ALA A 396 -0.17 -6.29 11.29
CA ALA A 396 -0.99 -5.47 10.42
C ALA A 396 -2.27 -6.19 9.99
N LYS A 397 -3.35 -5.46 9.73
CA LYS A 397 -4.65 -6.04 9.36
C LYS A 397 -4.60 -6.80 8.03
N SER A 398 -3.75 -6.38 7.12
CA SER A 398 -3.47 -7.07 5.86
C SER A 398 -1.98 -7.05 5.56
N ALA A 399 -1.55 -7.98 4.71
CA ALA A 399 -0.18 -8.02 4.25
C ALA A 399 0.16 -6.81 3.38
N TYR A 400 1.35 -6.25 3.53
CA TYR A 400 1.90 -5.31 2.58
C TYR A 400 2.27 -6.04 1.29
N ILE A 401 1.46 -5.85 0.27
CA ILE A 401 1.59 -6.47 -1.05
C ILE A 401 2.34 -5.51 -1.97
N ARG A 402 3.44 -5.97 -2.57
CA ARG A 402 4.28 -5.15 -3.46
C ARG A 402 3.96 -5.31 -4.93
N GLU A 403 3.28 -6.39 -5.30
CA GLU A 403 2.98 -6.69 -6.69
C GLU A 403 1.57 -7.26 -6.85
N SER A 404 0.93 -6.96 -7.98
CA SER A 404 -0.45 -7.29 -8.31
C SER A 404 -0.53 -7.92 -9.71
N ARG A 405 -1.68 -8.45 -10.08
CA ARG A 405 -2.04 -8.60 -11.49
C ARG A 405 -2.00 -7.22 -12.13
N ARG A 406 -1.40 -7.09 -13.29
CA ARG A 406 -1.29 -5.83 -14.05
C ARG A 406 -2.10 -5.96 -15.33
N ILE A 407 -2.93 -4.98 -15.67
CA ILE A 407 -3.74 -5.02 -16.88
C ILE A 407 -2.86 -5.12 -18.13
N GLN A 408 -3.35 -5.82 -19.15
CA GLN A 408 -2.88 -5.55 -20.52
C GLN A 408 -3.48 -4.23 -20.97
N ALA A 409 -2.69 -3.16 -20.81
CA ALA A 409 -3.10 -1.80 -21.06
C ALA A 409 -2.91 -1.38 -22.52
N GLU A 410 -3.54 -0.26 -22.93
CA GLU A 410 -3.26 0.39 -24.22
C GLU A 410 -1.81 0.86 -24.30
N PHE A 411 -1.19 1.15 -23.16
CA PHE A 411 0.22 1.48 -23.06
C PHE A 411 0.83 0.81 -21.83
N THR A 412 1.99 0.20 -21.98
CA THR A 412 2.76 -0.37 -20.85
C THR A 412 4.01 0.46 -20.62
N VAL A 413 4.19 0.91 -19.39
CA VAL A 413 5.44 1.59 -19.00
C VAL A 413 6.54 0.55 -18.83
N LEU A 414 7.67 0.78 -19.51
CA LEU A 414 8.83 -0.09 -19.54
C LEU A 414 10.04 0.60 -18.91
N GLU A 415 11.06 -0.17 -18.54
CA GLU A 415 12.30 0.35 -17.96
C GLU A 415 12.96 1.42 -18.85
N GLN A 416 12.93 1.26 -20.18
CA GLN A 416 13.48 2.23 -21.13
C GLN A 416 12.79 3.60 -21.08
N HIS A 417 11.65 3.73 -20.43
CA HIS A 417 10.97 5.00 -20.24
C HIS A 417 11.44 5.75 -18.98
N VAL A 418 11.85 5.02 -17.93
CA VAL A 418 12.06 5.60 -16.59
C VAL A 418 13.39 5.23 -15.94
N GLY A 419 13.99 4.07 -16.27
CA GLY A 419 15.22 3.58 -15.67
C GLY A 419 16.43 4.40 -16.11
N THR A 420 17.24 4.88 -15.18
CA THR A 420 18.37 5.77 -15.47
C THR A 420 19.38 5.11 -16.41
N GLU A 421 19.83 3.90 -16.10
CA GLU A 421 20.82 3.18 -16.89
C GLU A 421 20.29 2.85 -18.29
N MET A 422 19.08 2.31 -18.36
CA MET A 422 18.43 1.97 -19.62
C MET A 422 18.21 3.23 -20.49
N ARG A 423 17.79 4.36 -19.92
CA ARG A 423 17.66 5.65 -20.64
C ARG A 423 19.00 6.14 -21.18
N THR A 424 20.07 6.02 -20.39
CA THR A 424 21.44 6.34 -20.81
C THR A 424 21.83 5.51 -22.04
N ALA A 425 21.56 4.22 -22.03
CA ALA A 425 21.85 3.33 -23.16
C ALA A 425 21.02 3.64 -24.41
N VAL A 426 19.71 3.88 -24.25
CA VAL A 426 18.79 4.16 -25.37
C VAL A 426 19.11 5.51 -26.03
N LEU A 427 19.33 6.55 -25.22
CA LEU A 427 19.55 7.91 -25.72
C LEU A 427 21.01 8.17 -26.10
N LYS A 428 21.93 7.31 -25.68
CA LYS A 428 23.40 7.46 -25.86
C LYS A 428 23.90 8.80 -25.31
N LYS A 429 23.40 9.20 -24.14
CA LYS A 429 23.73 10.45 -23.44
C LYS A 429 24.23 10.14 -22.03
N SER A 430 24.92 11.08 -21.42
CA SER A 430 25.36 10.98 -20.03
C SER A 430 24.15 11.06 -19.08
N ARG A 431 24.37 10.61 -17.83
CA ARG A 431 23.35 10.61 -16.77
C ARG A 431 22.74 11.99 -16.51
N ASP A 432 23.52 13.05 -16.62
CA ASP A 432 23.09 14.42 -16.35
C ASP A 432 22.31 15.06 -17.52
N GLU A 433 22.35 14.43 -18.70
CA GLU A 433 21.68 14.91 -19.91
C GLU A 433 20.36 14.22 -20.20
N ILE A 434 20.03 13.15 -19.46
CA ILE A 434 18.82 12.38 -19.69
C ILE A 434 17.66 12.83 -18.79
N SER A 435 16.45 12.54 -19.24
CA SER A 435 15.20 12.61 -18.48
C SER A 435 14.37 11.36 -18.78
N ALA A 436 13.38 11.07 -17.93
CA ALA A 436 12.38 10.07 -18.26
C ALA A 436 11.67 10.42 -19.57
N GLU A 437 11.04 9.43 -20.19
CA GLU A 437 10.18 9.65 -21.34
C GLU A 437 9.04 10.61 -20.99
N THR A 438 8.69 11.47 -21.93
CA THR A 438 7.55 12.38 -21.77
C THR A 438 6.35 11.84 -22.53
N PHE A 439 5.20 11.83 -21.85
CA PHE A 439 3.96 11.31 -22.42
C PHE A 439 2.97 12.44 -22.67
N ALA A 440 2.52 12.57 -23.92
CA ALA A 440 1.52 13.57 -24.29
C ALA A 440 0.18 13.35 -23.55
N ASP A 441 -0.09 12.10 -23.15
CA ASP A 441 -1.26 11.70 -22.38
C ASP A 441 -0.98 11.57 -20.86
N SER A 442 0.00 12.33 -20.33
CA SER A 442 0.29 12.35 -18.90
C SER A 442 -0.94 12.75 -18.07
N VAL A 443 -1.24 11.98 -17.03
CA VAL A 443 -2.30 12.23 -16.03
C VAL A 443 -1.75 12.37 -14.62
N GLY A 444 -0.43 12.44 -14.48
CA GLY A 444 0.24 12.59 -13.21
C GLY A 444 1.72 12.33 -13.30
N ILE A 445 2.36 12.38 -12.12
CA ILE A 445 3.81 12.20 -11.99
C ILE A 445 4.13 11.29 -10.82
N GLY A 446 5.32 10.71 -10.85
CA GLY A 446 5.85 9.90 -9.77
C GLY A 446 7.38 9.94 -9.74
N CYS A 447 7.93 9.58 -8.59
CA CYS A 447 9.37 9.44 -8.43
C CYS A 447 9.67 8.47 -7.30
N TYR A 448 10.30 7.38 -7.65
CA TYR A 448 10.87 6.40 -6.73
C TYR A 448 11.86 5.53 -7.48
N ARG A 449 12.80 4.93 -6.79
CA ARG A 449 13.71 3.94 -7.38
C ARG A 449 12.92 2.74 -7.91
N ILE A 450 13.45 2.06 -8.91
CA ILE A 450 12.96 0.71 -9.27
C ILE A 450 13.46 -0.22 -8.16
N ASP A 451 12.59 -0.47 -7.18
CA ASP A 451 12.88 -1.21 -5.96
C ASP A 451 12.06 -2.50 -5.93
N LEU A 452 12.71 -3.59 -6.30
CA LEU A 452 12.16 -4.94 -6.25
C LEU A 452 12.81 -5.72 -5.12
N HIS A 453 11.98 -6.29 -4.27
CA HIS A 453 12.37 -7.15 -3.16
C HIS A 453 12.61 -8.59 -3.62
N PRO A 454 13.25 -9.44 -2.80
CA PRO A 454 13.35 -10.86 -3.09
C PRO A 454 12.01 -11.46 -3.49
N SER A 455 12.01 -12.38 -4.44
CA SER A 455 10.79 -12.83 -5.10
C SER A 455 10.55 -14.33 -5.00
N ALA A 456 9.33 -14.75 -5.29
CA ALA A 456 8.88 -16.14 -5.15
C ALA A 456 9.66 -17.15 -6.01
N SER A 457 10.25 -16.70 -7.12
CA SER A 457 11.12 -17.55 -7.97
C SER A 457 12.60 -17.58 -7.53
N GLY A 458 12.92 -16.96 -6.39
CA GLY A 458 14.28 -16.97 -5.84
C GLY A 458 15.19 -15.87 -6.39
N SER A 459 14.67 -14.83 -7.03
CA SER A 459 15.44 -13.63 -7.38
C SER A 459 15.75 -12.81 -6.13
N ASN A 460 16.96 -12.28 -6.04
CA ASN A 460 17.34 -11.32 -5.02
C ASN A 460 16.90 -9.90 -5.42
N TYR A 461 17.26 -8.87 -4.66
CA TYR A 461 16.89 -7.48 -4.93
C TYR A 461 17.29 -7.02 -6.33
N ILE A 462 16.41 -6.18 -6.91
CA ILE A 462 16.76 -5.27 -8.00
C ILE A 462 16.43 -3.86 -7.48
N ASP A 463 17.44 -3.09 -7.09
CA ASP A 463 17.30 -1.70 -6.62
C ASP A 463 18.16 -0.80 -7.50
N ILE A 464 17.56 -0.26 -8.55
CA ILE A 464 18.23 0.56 -9.55
C ILE A 464 17.65 1.98 -9.61
N SER A 465 18.48 2.90 -10.09
CA SER A 465 18.10 4.31 -10.21
C SER A 465 17.01 4.50 -11.27
N SER A 466 16.03 5.32 -10.96
CA SER A 466 15.05 5.84 -11.89
C SER A 466 15.15 7.36 -12.01
N LEU A 467 14.53 7.88 -13.04
CA LEU A 467 14.32 9.30 -13.25
C LEU A 467 12.94 9.69 -12.74
N PRO A 468 12.70 10.91 -12.29
CA PRO A 468 11.34 11.42 -12.06
C PRO A 468 10.51 11.25 -13.33
N PHE A 469 9.35 10.61 -13.23
CA PHE A 469 8.58 10.09 -14.36
C PHE A 469 7.14 10.60 -14.39
N GLN A 470 6.48 10.44 -15.52
CA GLN A 470 5.05 10.72 -15.72
C GLN A 470 4.23 9.43 -15.67
N ILE A 471 2.94 9.56 -15.40
CA ILE A 471 1.94 8.49 -15.44
C ILE A 471 1.11 8.68 -16.72
N PRO A 472 1.29 7.85 -17.76
CA PRO A 472 0.51 7.99 -18.99
C PRO A 472 -0.91 7.45 -18.81
N LEU A 473 -1.91 8.14 -19.36
CA LEU A 473 -3.31 7.72 -19.35
C LEU A 473 -3.49 6.31 -19.94
N GLY A 474 -2.74 6.00 -20.98
CA GLY A 474 -2.80 4.68 -21.62
C GLY A 474 -2.47 3.52 -20.69
N ALA A 475 -1.71 3.75 -19.60
CA ALA A 475 -1.43 2.71 -18.61
C ALA A 475 -2.62 2.42 -17.68
N LEU A 476 -3.63 3.28 -17.65
CA LEU A 476 -4.85 3.10 -16.88
C LEU A 476 -6.00 2.49 -17.71
N LEU A 477 -5.79 2.21 -18.99
CA LEU A 477 -6.83 1.77 -19.91
C LEU A 477 -6.64 0.30 -20.31
N PRO A 478 -7.51 -0.63 -19.87
CA PRO A 478 -7.50 -2.00 -20.36
C PRO A 478 -7.69 -2.05 -21.89
N LYS A 479 -7.06 -3.01 -22.57
CA LYS A 479 -7.19 -3.15 -24.03
C LYS A 479 -8.61 -3.39 -24.50
N ARG A 480 -9.40 -4.14 -23.74
CA ARG A 480 -10.74 -4.55 -24.16
C ARG A 480 -11.84 -3.95 -23.30
N VAL A 481 -11.82 -4.20 -21.99
CA VAL A 481 -12.89 -3.77 -21.09
C VAL A 481 -13.00 -2.23 -21.06
N GLU A 482 -14.22 -1.73 -21.23
CA GLU A 482 -14.46 -0.32 -21.53
C GLU A 482 -14.65 0.57 -20.30
N ASN A 483 -15.21 0.01 -19.24
CA ASN A 483 -15.63 0.75 -18.04
C ASN A 483 -15.02 0.21 -16.74
N LEU A 484 -13.88 -0.50 -16.84
CA LEU A 484 -13.03 -0.88 -15.73
C LEU A 484 -11.74 -0.06 -15.78
N ILE A 485 -11.37 0.58 -14.67
CA ILE A 485 -10.16 1.41 -14.58
C ILE A 485 -9.35 0.91 -13.37
N PRO A 486 -8.09 0.51 -13.53
CA PRO A 486 -7.20 0.21 -12.39
C PRO A 486 -6.81 1.50 -11.68
N ALA A 487 -6.64 1.44 -10.36
CA ALA A 487 -6.36 2.62 -9.54
C ALA A 487 -5.21 2.44 -8.53
N CYS A 488 -4.43 1.38 -8.67
CA CYS A 488 -3.28 1.12 -7.81
C CYS A 488 -2.14 0.49 -8.63
N LYS A 489 -1.40 -0.45 -8.07
CA LYS A 489 -0.27 -1.14 -8.72
C LYS A 489 -0.67 -2.12 -9.85
N ASN A 490 -1.95 -2.20 -10.19
CA ASN A 490 -2.52 -3.05 -11.25
C ASN A 490 -2.63 -2.36 -12.63
N ILE A 491 -2.01 -1.19 -12.80
CA ILE A 491 -1.91 -0.48 -14.07
C ILE A 491 -0.97 -1.17 -15.06
N GLY A 492 -0.88 -0.66 -16.28
CA GLY A 492 0.01 -1.13 -17.35
C GLY A 492 1.49 -0.84 -17.07
N THR A 493 2.10 -1.65 -16.22
CA THR A 493 3.54 -1.69 -15.92
C THR A 493 4.08 -3.09 -16.13
N THR A 494 5.41 -3.24 -16.15
CA THR A 494 6.09 -4.54 -16.06
C THR A 494 6.43 -4.89 -14.62
N HIS A 495 6.94 -6.10 -14.38
CA HIS A 495 7.54 -6.46 -13.09
C HIS A 495 8.60 -5.43 -12.67
N ILE A 496 9.46 -5.00 -13.60
CA ILE A 496 10.52 -4.02 -13.34
C ILE A 496 9.93 -2.65 -12.97
N THR A 497 9.08 -2.08 -13.80
CA THR A 497 8.55 -0.72 -13.55
C THR A 497 7.51 -0.66 -12.45
N ASN A 498 6.88 -1.78 -12.08
CA ASN A 498 6.07 -1.86 -10.86
C ASN A 498 6.87 -1.43 -9.62
N GLY A 499 8.19 -1.69 -9.58
CA GLY A 499 9.07 -1.30 -8.49
C GLY A 499 9.03 0.20 -8.13
N CYS A 500 8.77 1.08 -9.10
CA CYS A 500 8.69 2.52 -8.86
C CYS A 500 7.25 3.10 -8.95
N TYR A 501 6.27 2.36 -9.49
CA TYR A 501 4.89 2.84 -9.64
C TYR A 501 3.96 2.45 -8.47
N ARG A 502 4.42 1.72 -7.46
CA ARG A 502 3.61 1.15 -6.36
C ARG A 502 3.65 1.95 -5.04
N LEU A 503 4.39 3.06 -4.99
CA LEU A 503 4.62 3.79 -3.74
C LEU A 503 3.51 4.84 -3.47
N HIS A 504 3.39 5.26 -2.21
CA HIS A 504 2.27 6.04 -1.69
C HIS A 504 1.87 7.27 -2.53
N PRO A 505 2.76 8.24 -2.85
CA PRO A 505 2.33 9.40 -3.64
C PRO A 505 1.99 9.05 -5.09
N VAL A 506 2.64 8.02 -5.65
CA VAL A 506 2.39 7.56 -7.02
C VAL A 506 1.05 6.84 -7.09
N GLU A 507 0.78 5.91 -6.18
CA GLU A 507 -0.48 5.18 -6.12
C GLU A 507 -1.66 6.12 -5.84
N TRP A 508 -1.45 7.13 -4.98
CA TRP A 508 -2.45 8.19 -4.76
C TRP A 508 -2.76 8.94 -6.05
N ASN A 509 -1.74 9.35 -6.80
CA ASN A 509 -1.92 10.06 -8.07
C ASN A 509 -2.64 9.18 -9.13
N ILE A 510 -2.29 7.90 -9.23
CA ILE A 510 -2.98 6.93 -10.11
C ILE A 510 -4.46 6.87 -9.74
N GLY A 511 -4.78 6.74 -8.46
CA GLY A 511 -6.17 6.72 -7.97
C GLY A 511 -6.92 8.01 -8.27
N GLU A 512 -6.32 9.18 -7.99
CA GLU A 512 -6.94 10.48 -8.26
C GLU A 512 -7.21 10.68 -9.77
N ALA A 513 -6.28 10.24 -10.63
CA ALA A 513 -6.47 10.25 -12.07
C ALA A 513 -7.59 9.30 -12.51
N ALA A 514 -7.66 8.08 -11.95
CA ALA A 514 -8.69 7.09 -12.28
C ALA A 514 -10.11 7.58 -11.89
N GLY A 515 -10.27 8.12 -10.69
CA GLY A 515 -11.54 8.67 -10.23
C GLY A 515 -11.99 9.89 -11.04
N SER A 516 -11.04 10.79 -11.36
CA SER A 516 -11.30 11.94 -12.22
C SER A 516 -11.67 11.52 -13.64
N LEU A 517 -11.00 10.50 -14.19
CA LEU A 517 -11.27 9.97 -15.53
C LEU A 517 -12.68 9.38 -15.62
N ALA A 518 -13.10 8.58 -14.64
CA ALA A 518 -14.44 8.02 -14.59
C ALA A 518 -15.50 9.13 -14.57
N ALA A 519 -15.31 10.15 -13.72
CA ALA A 519 -16.21 11.28 -13.64
C ALA A 519 -16.25 12.10 -14.96
N TYR A 520 -15.11 12.39 -15.56
CA TYR A 520 -15.02 13.13 -16.81
C TYR A 520 -15.70 12.36 -17.95
N ALA A 521 -15.47 11.05 -18.04
CA ALA A 521 -16.10 10.20 -19.05
C ALA A 521 -17.64 10.20 -18.94
N ILE A 522 -18.19 10.17 -17.71
CA ILE A 522 -19.64 10.28 -17.45
C ILE A 522 -20.14 11.66 -17.88
N GLN A 523 -19.49 12.73 -17.48
CA GLN A 523 -19.89 14.11 -17.78
C GLN A 523 -19.87 14.40 -19.29
N GLN A 524 -18.85 13.91 -19.98
CA GLN A 524 -18.71 14.09 -21.44
C GLN A 524 -19.50 13.04 -22.25
N LYS A 525 -20.16 12.07 -21.58
CA LYS A 525 -20.88 10.94 -22.22
C LYS A 525 -20.01 10.23 -23.26
N THR A 526 -18.77 9.97 -22.90
CA THR A 526 -17.77 9.37 -23.77
C THR A 526 -16.96 8.29 -23.05
N MET A 527 -16.13 7.58 -23.80
CA MET A 527 -15.32 6.48 -23.28
C MET A 527 -13.91 6.97 -22.91
N PRO A 528 -13.25 6.41 -21.89
CA PRO A 528 -11.87 6.73 -21.54
C PRO A 528 -10.88 6.66 -22.71
N ARG A 529 -11.01 5.65 -23.59
CA ARG A 529 -10.19 5.55 -24.81
C ARG A 529 -10.43 6.69 -25.79
N ALA A 530 -11.68 7.13 -25.94
CA ALA A 530 -12.00 8.27 -26.82
C ALA A 530 -11.43 9.57 -26.25
N ILE A 531 -11.37 9.73 -24.92
CA ILE A 531 -10.70 10.86 -24.27
C ILE A 531 -9.22 10.86 -24.64
N ARG A 532 -8.52 9.71 -24.47
CA ARG A 532 -7.10 9.58 -24.83
C ARG A 532 -6.82 9.86 -26.30
N ASN A 533 -7.68 9.38 -27.19
CA ASN A 533 -7.47 9.43 -28.63
C ASN A 533 -7.96 10.74 -29.27
N SER A 534 -8.63 11.62 -28.53
CA SER A 534 -9.09 12.93 -28.98
C SER A 534 -8.28 14.03 -28.33
N LYS A 535 -7.42 14.72 -29.11
CA LYS A 535 -6.60 15.81 -28.59
C LYS A 535 -7.40 16.86 -27.81
N PRO A 536 -8.57 17.36 -28.25
CA PRO A 536 -9.35 18.33 -27.48
C PRO A 536 -9.88 17.78 -26.17
N LEU A 537 -10.35 16.52 -26.14
CA LEU A 537 -10.87 15.90 -24.92
C LEU A 537 -9.73 15.64 -23.93
N LEU A 538 -8.58 15.17 -24.40
CA LEU A 538 -7.41 14.93 -23.56
C LEU A 538 -6.89 16.22 -22.93
N GLU A 539 -6.72 17.28 -23.72
CA GLU A 539 -6.26 18.59 -23.22
C GLU A 539 -7.24 19.19 -22.21
N ASN A 540 -8.55 19.01 -22.42
CA ASN A 540 -9.56 19.45 -21.46
C ASN A 540 -9.50 18.63 -20.17
N PHE A 541 -9.34 17.32 -20.26
CA PHE A 541 -9.18 16.46 -19.09
C PHE A 541 -7.90 16.80 -18.32
N GLN A 542 -6.79 16.97 -18.99
CA GLN A 542 -5.52 17.40 -18.38
C GLN A 542 -5.64 18.76 -17.69
N ARG A 543 -6.37 19.71 -18.29
CA ARG A 543 -6.65 21.02 -17.65
C ARG A 543 -7.45 20.85 -16.36
N GLN A 544 -8.49 20.01 -16.37
CA GLN A 544 -9.27 19.71 -15.17
C GLN A 544 -8.40 19.08 -14.06
N LEU A 545 -7.48 18.17 -14.41
CA LEU A 545 -6.52 17.59 -13.45
C LEU A 545 -5.60 18.66 -12.86
N MET A 546 -5.07 19.57 -13.70
CA MET A 546 -4.20 20.66 -13.22
C MET A 546 -4.96 21.65 -12.31
N GLU A 547 -6.20 21.98 -12.61
CA GLU A 547 -7.06 22.82 -11.76
C GLU A 547 -7.36 22.15 -10.42
N ALA A 548 -7.48 20.80 -10.39
CA ALA A 548 -7.58 20.01 -9.18
C ALA A 548 -6.25 19.94 -8.39
N GLY A 549 -5.14 20.39 -8.98
CA GLY A 549 -3.81 20.42 -8.39
C GLY A 549 -2.99 19.15 -8.60
N VAL A 550 -3.28 18.40 -9.66
CA VAL A 550 -2.43 17.32 -10.18
C VAL A 550 -1.31 17.92 -11.02
N GLU A 551 -0.08 17.56 -10.71
CA GLU A 551 1.09 17.92 -11.52
C GLU A 551 1.25 16.91 -12.66
N LEU A 552 1.40 17.37 -13.90
CA LEU A 552 1.50 16.52 -15.09
C LEU A 552 2.92 16.37 -15.63
N ALA A 553 3.86 17.16 -15.12
CA ALA A 553 5.25 17.13 -15.54
C ALA A 553 6.17 17.53 -14.39
N TRP A 554 7.38 16.98 -14.41
CA TRP A 554 8.44 17.35 -13.48
C TRP A 554 9.26 18.53 -14.03
N PRO A 555 9.78 19.42 -13.16
CA PRO A 555 10.92 20.23 -13.54
C PRO A 555 12.12 19.31 -13.83
N ARG A 556 13.14 19.83 -14.51
CA ARG A 556 14.37 19.06 -14.75
C ARG A 556 15.06 18.76 -13.43
N LEU A 557 15.19 17.47 -13.08
CA LEU A 557 15.76 16.99 -11.82
C LEU A 557 16.76 15.86 -12.07
N HIS A 558 17.60 15.61 -11.05
CA HIS A 558 18.53 14.49 -11.07
C HIS A 558 17.81 13.14 -10.82
N PRO A 559 18.40 12.02 -11.31
CA PRO A 559 17.93 10.66 -10.98
C PRO A 559 17.99 10.38 -9.47
N VAL A 560 17.11 9.53 -8.98
CA VAL A 560 17.03 9.07 -7.58
C VAL A 560 17.61 7.68 -7.38
#